data_072268ce3ef6c98b00799ac4a84d839a
#
_entry.id   072268ce3ef6c98b00799ac4a84d839a
#
_cell.length_a   1.000
_cell.length_b   1.000
_cell.length_c   1.000
_cell.angle_alpha   90.00
_cell.angle_beta   90.00
_cell.angle_gamma   90.00
#
_symmetry.space_group_name_H-M   'P 1'
#
loop_
_entity.id
_entity.type
_entity.pdbx_description
1 polymer ?
#
loop_
_entity_poly.entity_id
_entity_poly.type
_entity_poly.pdbx_seq_one_letter_code
_entity_poly.pdbx_strand_id
1 'polypeptide(L)'
;MDSIPFELELELDAPALEDFVKLLQHAAPARLPLAETFVPVVAIVSAGAVRLPLRTLQDLHHGDVLIPDEFPFERGEAALTFGHRYRAIARLDETGARVRSALQHSKSIQEINAMEGKGAPRVVETEDLGDLEIQLTFELGRQTVELEQLRTIAPGYVFPLGRSPNDPVDIVANGRRIGRGEIVRVGDGLGVRLIRLFDHG
;
A
#
# COMPACT_ATOMS: atom_id res chain seq x y z
N MET A 1 -22.98 10.57 17.16
CA MET A 1 -23.72 11.80 16.77
C MET A 1 -23.48 11.92 15.28
N ASP A 2 -24.49 11.53 14.50
CA ASP A 2 -24.41 11.59 13.04
C ASP A 2 -24.42 13.07 12.60
N SER A 3 -23.38 13.45 11.89
CA SER A 3 -23.26 14.76 11.27
C SER A 3 -24.20 14.79 10.07
N ILE A 4 -25.30 15.52 10.18
CA ILE A 4 -26.18 15.76 9.03
C ILE A 4 -25.47 16.76 8.13
N PRO A 5 -25.11 16.41 6.89
CA PRO A 5 -24.59 17.38 5.96
C PRO A 5 -25.68 18.41 5.65
N PHE A 6 -25.36 19.69 5.82
CA PHE A 6 -26.23 20.76 5.36
C PHE A 6 -25.53 21.48 4.21
N GLU A 7 -26.30 21.84 3.21
CA GLU A 7 -25.88 22.64 2.07
C GLU A 7 -26.38 24.07 2.28
N LEU A 8 -25.51 25.05 2.15
CA LEU A 8 -25.83 26.46 2.28
C LEU A 8 -25.58 27.11 0.94
N GLU A 9 -26.63 27.65 0.33
CA GLU A 9 -26.56 28.42 -0.88
C GLU A 9 -26.60 29.92 -0.50
N LEU A 10 -25.63 30.69 -0.98
CA LEU A 10 -25.47 32.11 -0.73
C LEU A 10 -25.58 32.87 -2.05
N GLU A 11 -26.62 33.70 -2.19
CA GLU A 11 -26.71 34.67 -3.26
C GLU A 11 -26.12 35.99 -2.78
N LEU A 12 -25.09 36.50 -3.48
CA LEU A 12 -24.39 37.74 -3.16
C LEU A 12 -24.44 38.68 -4.37
N ASP A 13 -24.76 39.92 -4.14
CA ASP A 13 -24.54 40.98 -5.14
C ASP A 13 -23.03 41.34 -5.26
N ALA A 14 -22.65 42.08 -6.28
CA ALA A 14 -21.24 42.36 -6.56
C ALA A 14 -20.50 43.06 -5.39
N PRO A 15 -21.07 44.07 -4.69
CA PRO A 15 -20.44 44.66 -3.52
C PRO A 15 -20.30 43.68 -2.34
N ALA A 16 -21.33 42.90 -2.06
CA ALA A 16 -21.31 41.90 -0.99
C ALA A 16 -20.30 40.78 -1.28
N LEU A 17 -20.12 40.40 -2.54
CA LEU A 17 -19.10 39.43 -2.96
C LEU A 17 -17.68 39.95 -2.69
N GLU A 18 -17.39 41.24 -2.99
CA GLU A 18 -16.08 41.82 -2.70
C GLU A 18 -15.77 41.84 -1.20
N ASP A 19 -16.75 42.20 -0.38
CA ASP A 19 -16.58 42.23 1.07
C ASP A 19 -16.45 40.81 1.65
N PHE A 20 -17.17 39.84 1.10
CA PHE A 20 -17.05 38.43 1.47
C PHE A 20 -15.68 37.86 1.11
N VAL A 21 -15.13 38.20 -0.07
CA VAL A 21 -13.77 37.79 -0.46
C VAL A 21 -12.72 38.40 0.48
N LYS A 22 -12.86 39.68 0.87
CA LYS A 22 -11.97 40.31 1.86
C LYS A 22 -12.06 39.64 3.22
N LEU A 23 -13.27 39.28 3.65
CA LEU A 23 -13.49 38.55 4.89
C LEU A 23 -12.80 37.19 4.86
N LEU A 24 -12.93 36.42 3.77
CA LEU A 24 -12.28 35.12 3.60
C LEU A 24 -10.75 35.24 3.54
N GLN A 25 -10.21 36.28 2.94
CA GLN A 25 -8.76 36.54 2.91
C GLN A 25 -8.17 36.81 4.31
N HIS A 26 -8.97 37.38 5.22
CA HIS A 26 -8.58 37.67 6.60
C HIS A 26 -9.01 36.58 7.59
N ALA A 27 -9.94 35.69 7.20
CA ALA A 27 -10.30 34.52 7.99
C ALA A 27 -9.11 33.56 7.96
N ALA A 28 -8.39 33.45 9.06
CA ALA A 28 -7.45 32.35 9.21
C ALA A 28 -8.25 31.05 8.97
N PRO A 29 -7.77 30.15 8.10
CA PRO A 29 -8.44 28.88 7.88
C PRO A 29 -8.67 28.24 9.25
N ALA A 30 -9.92 28.05 9.63
CA ALA A 30 -10.23 27.27 10.82
C ALA A 30 -9.60 25.90 10.58
N ARG A 31 -8.42 25.71 11.16
CA ARG A 31 -7.86 24.35 11.29
C ARG A 31 -8.84 23.62 12.20
N LEU A 32 -9.81 22.95 11.59
CA LEU A 32 -10.48 21.87 12.30
C LEU A 32 -9.34 20.96 12.78
N PRO A 33 -9.12 20.83 14.09
CA PRO A 33 -8.20 19.83 14.56
C PRO A 33 -8.81 18.49 14.14
N LEU A 34 -8.38 17.97 12.97
CA LEU A 34 -8.52 16.54 12.71
C LEU A 34 -7.88 15.92 13.95
N ALA A 35 -8.73 15.34 14.77
CA ALA A 35 -8.23 14.56 15.88
C ALA A 35 -7.34 13.49 15.25
N GLU A 36 -6.02 13.68 15.31
CA GLU A 36 -5.02 12.78 14.72
C GLU A 36 -5.25 11.32 15.16
N THR A 37 -5.93 11.16 16.29
CA THR A 37 -6.39 9.91 16.89
C THR A 37 -7.27 9.06 15.97
N PHE A 38 -8.00 9.65 15.02
CA PHE A 38 -8.96 8.93 14.18
C PHE A 38 -8.51 8.73 12.73
N VAL A 39 -7.26 9.03 12.40
CA VAL A 39 -6.75 8.80 11.05
C VAL A 39 -6.33 7.34 10.91
N PRO A 40 -7.09 6.52 10.14
CA PRO A 40 -6.74 5.12 9.93
C PRO A 40 -5.53 5.00 9.00
N VAL A 41 -4.56 4.20 9.39
CA VAL A 41 -3.39 3.85 8.58
C VAL A 41 -3.41 2.35 8.31
N VAL A 42 -3.31 1.97 7.04
CA VAL A 42 -3.25 0.56 6.68
C VAL A 42 -1.83 0.05 6.90
N ALA A 43 -1.71 -0.96 7.76
CA ALA A 43 -0.51 -1.76 7.96
C ALA A 43 -0.62 -3.04 7.12
N ILE A 44 0.37 -3.31 6.29
CA ILE A 44 0.44 -4.49 5.43
C ILE A 44 1.64 -5.31 5.86
N VAL A 45 1.42 -6.60 6.10
CA VAL A 45 2.46 -7.60 6.35
C VAL A 45 2.61 -8.42 5.07
N SER A 46 3.75 -8.34 4.42
CA SER A 46 4.01 -9.04 3.16
C SER A 46 5.17 -10.04 3.26
N ALA A 47 5.00 -11.19 2.61
CA ALA A 47 6.05 -12.19 2.43
C ALA A 47 7.14 -11.70 1.47
N GLY A 48 6.75 -10.90 0.48
CA GLY A 48 7.62 -10.37 -0.56
C GLY A 48 6.87 -9.66 -1.66
N ALA A 49 7.58 -9.35 -2.74
CA ALA A 49 7.03 -8.68 -3.91
C ALA A 49 7.78 -9.08 -5.19
N VAL A 50 7.11 -8.91 -6.33
CA VAL A 50 7.67 -9.06 -7.68
C VAL A 50 7.16 -7.96 -8.58
N ARG A 51 7.97 -7.53 -9.56
CA ARG A 51 7.55 -6.62 -10.62
C ARG A 51 7.42 -7.39 -11.92
N LEU A 52 6.31 -7.18 -12.61
CA LEU A 52 6.01 -7.83 -13.89
C LEU A 52 5.48 -6.80 -14.88
N PRO A 53 5.82 -6.92 -16.18
CA PRO A 53 5.12 -6.20 -17.23
C PRO A 53 3.63 -6.55 -17.24
N LEU A 54 2.77 -5.58 -17.55
CA LEU A 54 1.33 -5.77 -17.60
C LEU A 54 0.94 -6.96 -18.53
N ARG A 55 1.61 -7.12 -19.67
CA ARG A 55 1.38 -8.26 -20.58
C ARG A 55 1.62 -9.60 -19.89
N THR A 56 2.70 -9.72 -19.09
CA THR A 56 2.99 -10.95 -18.35
C THR A 56 1.93 -11.20 -17.27
N LEU A 57 1.44 -10.15 -16.63
CA LEU A 57 0.37 -10.25 -15.64
C LEU A 57 -0.94 -10.76 -16.27
N GLN A 58 -1.25 -10.32 -17.51
CA GLN A 58 -2.44 -10.74 -18.26
C GLN A 58 -2.38 -12.20 -18.71
N ASP A 59 -1.17 -12.71 -18.92
CA ASP A 59 -0.92 -14.09 -19.35
C ASP A 59 -0.80 -15.08 -18.17
N LEU A 60 -0.96 -14.63 -16.93
CA LEU A 60 -0.87 -15.52 -15.78
C LEU A 60 -2.07 -16.45 -15.66
N HIS A 61 -1.79 -17.72 -15.39
CA HIS A 61 -2.77 -18.78 -15.24
C HIS A 61 -2.67 -19.48 -13.88
N HIS A 62 -3.70 -20.20 -13.51
CA HIS A 62 -3.68 -21.09 -12.36
C HIS A 62 -2.53 -22.10 -12.48
N GLY A 63 -1.74 -22.21 -11.42
CA GLY A 63 -0.59 -23.11 -11.36
C GLY A 63 0.75 -22.48 -11.72
N ASP A 64 0.76 -21.29 -12.34
CA ASP A 64 1.99 -20.54 -12.59
C ASP A 64 2.71 -20.20 -11.30
N VAL A 65 4.03 -20.11 -11.35
CA VAL A 65 4.84 -19.76 -10.19
C VAL A 65 5.55 -18.43 -10.41
N LEU A 66 5.27 -17.50 -9.53
CA LEU A 66 5.95 -16.21 -9.47
C LEU A 66 7.21 -16.33 -8.60
N ILE A 67 8.34 -15.91 -9.13
CA ILE A 67 9.59 -15.82 -8.38
C ILE A 67 9.73 -14.38 -7.88
N PRO A 68 9.70 -14.13 -6.55
CA PRO A 68 9.79 -12.78 -6.01
C PRO A 68 11.17 -12.14 -6.24
N ASP A 69 11.20 -10.82 -6.48
CA ASP A 69 12.45 -10.04 -6.52
C ASP A 69 13.02 -9.86 -5.10
N GLU A 70 12.11 -9.64 -4.13
CA GLU A 70 12.41 -9.54 -2.71
C GLU A 70 11.52 -10.52 -1.94
N PHE A 71 12.14 -11.44 -1.19
CA PHE A 71 11.38 -12.45 -0.45
C PHE A 71 11.93 -12.67 0.97
N PRO A 72 11.71 -11.72 1.90
CA PRO A 72 12.14 -11.87 3.29
C PRO A 72 11.60 -13.14 3.97
N PHE A 73 10.48 -13.68 3.47
CA PHE A 73 9.86 -14.91 3.99
C PHE A 73 10.82 -16.10 4.04
N GLU A 74 11.76 -16.21 3.11
CA GLU A 74 12.79 -17.27 3.11
C GLU A 74 13.62 -17.29 4.40
N ARG A 75 13.76 -16.13 5.06
CA ARG A 75 14.49 -15.99 6.32
C ARG A 75 13.58 -15.98 7.54
N GLY A 76 12.30 -16.35 7.38
CA GLY A 76 11.29 -16.26 8.42
C GLY A 76 10.93 -14.82 8.79
N GLU A 77 11.10 -13.90 7.85
CA GLU A 77 10.83 -12.49 8.02
C GLU A 77 9.70 -12.03 7.11
N ALA A 78 9.12 -10.87 7.41
CA ALA A 78 8.14 -10.19 6.59
C ALA A 78 8.46 -8.70 6.51
N ALA A 79 8.09 -8.09 5.39
CA ALA A 79 8.10 -6.65 5.29
C ALA A 79 6.79 -6.08 5.85
N LEU A 80 6.90 -5.09 6.72
CA LEU A 80 5.79 -4.28 7.21
C LEU A 80 5.80 -2.96 6.47
N THR A 81 4.65 -2.57 5.91
CA THR A 81 4.47 -1.25 5.28
C THR A 81 3.29 -0.53 5.89
N PHE A 82 3.44 0.79 6.10
CA PHE A 82 2.41 1.66 6.65
C PHE A 82 2.18 2.80 5.67
N GLY A 83 1.00 2.81 5.07
CA GLY A 83 0.78 3.65 3.90
C GLY A 83 1.84 3.34 2.83
N HIS A 84 2.25 4.37 2.08
CA HIS A 84 3.25 4.19 1.01
C HIS A 84 4.67 4.60 1.42
N ARG A 85 4.89 5.08 2.65
CA ARG A 85 6.13 5.78 3.04
C ARG A 85 6.93 5.15 4.15
N TYR A 86 6.34 4.29 4.97
CA TYR A 86 7.04 3.72 6.11
C TYR A 86 7.17 2.21 5.98
N ARG A 87 8.37 1.70 6.28
CA ARG A 87 8.67 0.26 6.26
C ARG A 87 9.37 -0.14 7.55
N ALA A 88 9.14 -1.39 7.96
CA ALA A 88 9.91 -2.09 8.98
C ALA A 88 10.07 -3.56 8.58
N ILE A 89 11.00 -4.24 9.20
CA ILE A 89 11.15 -5.70 9.10
C ILE A 89 10.56 -6.33 10.36
N ALA A 90 9.79 -7.38 10.15
CA ALA A 90 9.25 -8.21 11.23
C ALA A 90 9.72 -9.65 11.09
N ARG A 91 9.87 -10.34 12.22
CA ARG A 91 10.03 -11.79 12.26
C ARG A 91 8.67 -12.44 12.36
N LEU A 92 8.47 -13.48 11.57
CA LEU A 92 7.26 -14.30 11.62
C LEU A 92 7.40 -15.36 12.73
N ASP A 93 6.38 -15.48 13.56
CA ASP A 93 6.22 -16.55 14.55
C ASP A 93 4.74 -16.96 14.64
N GLU A 94 4.42 -17.91 15.51
CA GLU A 94 3.06 -18.42 15.69
C GLU A 94 2.07 -17.34 16.18
N THR A 95 2.57 -16.27 16.80
CA THR A 95 1.75 -15.17 17.31
C THR A 95 1.46 -14.09 16.26
N GLY A 96 2.24 -14.07 15.17
CA GLY A 96 2.12 -13.09 14.09
C GLY A 96 3.45 -12.55 13.59
N ALA A 97 3.45 -11.28 13.19
CA ALA A 97 4.63 -10.59 12.70
C ALA A 97 5.20 -9.66 13.79
N ARG A 98 6.31 -10.03 14.39
CA ARG A 98 7.00 -9.28 15.45
C ARG A 98 8.00 -8.29 14.87
N VAL A 99 7.77 -7.01 15.06
CA VAL A 99 8.64 -5.91 14.59
C VAL A 99 10.06 -6.09 15.12
N ARG A 100 11.06 -6.01 14.24
CA ARG A 100 12.49 -6.11 14.58
C ARG A 100 13.27 -4.83 14.36
N SER A 101 12.88 -4.04 13.35
CA SER A 101 13.55 -2.78 13.04
C SER A 101 12.69 -1.59 13.42
N ALA A 102 13.34 -0.45 13.64
CA ALA A 102 12.62 0.82 13.68
C ALA A 102 11.92 1.10 12.33
N LEU A 103 10.88 1.93 12.35
CA LEU A 103 10.24 2.42 11.14
C LEU A 103 11.23 3.26 10.34
N GLN A 104 11.38 2.92 9.07
CA GLN A 104 12.23 3.63 8.13
C GLN A 104 11.38 4.27 7.04
N HIS A 105 11.82 5.42 6.56
CA HIS A 105 11.21 6.04 5.39
C HIS A 105 11.55 5.19 4.14
N SER A 106 10.54 4.73 3.43
CA SER A 106 10.74 4.13 2.11
C SER A 106 10.88 5.27 1.10
N LYS A 107 11.94 5.27 0.31
CA LYS A 107 12.03 6.20 -0.83
C LYS A 107 10.85 5.91 -1.75
N SER A 108 10.07 6.93 -2.07
CA SER A 108 8.95 6.77 -3.00
C SER A 108 9.51 6.49 -4.41
N ILE A 109 8.75 5.76 -5.22
CA ILE A 109 9.09 5.52 -6.64
C ILE A 109 9.32 6.86 -7.37
N GLN A 110 8.63 7.94 -6.96
CA GLN A 110 8.84 9.28 -7.51
C GLN A 110 10.22 9.87 -7.17
N GLU A 111 10.77 9.59 -6.00
CA GLU A 111 12.12 10.02 -5.61
C GLU A 111 13.20 9.23 -6.35
N ILE A 112 12.94 7.94 -6.64
CA ILE A 112 13.84 7.09 -7.43
C ILE A 112 13.83 7.56 -8.89
N ASN A 113 12.66 7.80 -9.48
CA ASN A 113 12.52 8.30 -10.86
C ASN A 113 13.06 9.72 -11.04
N ALA A 114 12.98 10.57 -10.01
CA ALA A 114 13.58 11.92 -10.04
C ALA A 114 15.11 11.89 -10.03
N MET A 115 15.71 10.83 -9.51
CA MET A 115 17.17 10.63 -9.55
C MET A 115 17.69 10.05 -10.88
N GLU A 116 16.84 9.30 -11.60
CA GLU A 116 17.24 8.59 -12.84
C GLU A 116 16.87 9.31 -14.14
N GLY A 117 16.05 10.36 -14.15
CA GLY A 117 15.46 10.81 -15.40
C GLY A 117 15.31 12.29 -15.64
N LYS A 118 16.29 12.90 -16.31
CA LYS A 118 16.07 14.04 -17.21
C LYS A 118 15.68 13.53 -18.61
N GLY A 119 14.52 12.88 -18.72
CA GLY A 119 13.88 12.57 -20.00
C GLY A 119 12.70 13.52 -20.20
N ALA A 120 12.61 14.18 -21.37
CA ALA A 120 11.41 14.91 -21.74
C ALA A 120 10.19 13.96 -21.68
N PRO A 121 8.98 14.46 -21.29
CA PRO A 121 7.80 13.63 -21.25
C PRO A 121 7.54 13.03 -22.65
N ARG A 122 7.69 11.72 -22.77
CA ARG A 122 7.28 10.99 -23.97
C ARG A 122 5.77 10.76 -23.87
N VAL A 123 5.07 11.08 -24.94
CA VAL A 123 3.68 10.63 -25.11
C VAL A 123 3.77 9.11 -25.26
N VAL A 124 3.19 8.37 -24.31
CA VAL A 124 3.12 6.91 -24.35
C VAL A 124 1.92 6.56 -25.25
N GLU A 125 2.17 5.88 -26.36
CA GLU A 125 1.10 5.33 -27.20
C GLU A 125 0.44 4.15 -26.46
N THR A 126 -0.86 3.93 -26.70
CA THR A 126 -1.64 2.92 -25.95
C THR A 126 -1.09 1.49 -26.14
N GLU A 127 -0.36 1.26 -27.25
CA GLU A 127 0.29 -0.03 -27.55
C GLU A 127 1.48 -0.33 -26.63
N ASP A 128 2.10 0.71 -26.05
CA ASP A 128 3.23 0.58 -25.12
C ASP A 128 2.83 0.21 -23.68
N LEU A 129 1.53 0.17 -23.37
CA LEU A 129 1.06 -0.14 -22.00
C LEU A 129 1.36 -1.58 -21.57
N GLY A 130 1.59 -2.49 -22.50
CA GLY A 130 1.99 -3.87 -22.19
C GLY A 130 3.30 -3.98 -21.40
N ASP A 131 4.20 -3.01 -21.54
CA ASP A 131 5.47 -2.95 -20.84
C ASP A 131 5.41 -2.20 -19.50
N LEU A 132 4.21 -1.69 -19.14
CA LEU A 132 4.02 -1.04 -17.84
C LEU A 132 4.33 -2.03 -16.70
N GLU A 133 5.30 -1.70 -15.86
CA GLU A 133 5.64 -2.51 -14.71
C GLU A 133 4.57 -2.42 -13.62
N ILE A 134 4.02 -3.57 -13.26
CA ILE A 134 3.06 -3.72 -12.18
C ILE A 134 3.74 -4.43 -11.01
N GLN A 135 3.72 -3.80 -9.84
CA GLN A 135 4.21 -4.44 -8.62
C GLN A 135 3.12 -5.31 -8.01
N LEU A 136 3.42 -6.59 -7.86
CA LEU A 136 2.62 -7.53 -7.08
C LEU A 136 3.23 -7.69 -5.70
N THR A 137 2.39 -7.63 -4.68
CA THR A 137 2.77 -7.85 -3.28
C THR A 137 2.08 -9.12 -2.78
N PHE A 138 2.83 -9.99 -2.10
CA PHE A 138 2.32 -11.22 -1.50
C PHE A 138 1.98 -10.95 -0.03
N GLU A 139 0.71 -10.64 0.25
CA GLU A 139 0.26 -10.22 1.58
C GLU A 139 -0.06 -11.43 2.46
N LEU A 140 0.57 -11.47 3.64
CA LEU A 140 0.28 -12.41 4.73
C LEU A 140 -0.89 -11.91 5.59
N GLY A 141 -1.03 -10.60 5.71
CA GLY A 141 -2.10 -9.97 6.48
C GLY A 141 -2.16 -8.47 6.25
N ARG A 142 -3.32 -7.90 6.57
CA ARG A 142 -3.59 -6.47 6.50
C ARG A 142 -4.38 -6.05 7.72
N GLN A 143 -3.99 -4.95 8.35
CA GLN A 143 -4.66 -4.42 9.52
C GLN A 143 -4.74 -2.90 9.43
N THR A 144 -5.82 -2.34 9.94
CA THR A 144 -5.90 -0.89 10.13
C THR A 144 -5.44 -0.56 11.55
N VAL A 145 -4.53 0.38 11.67
CA VAL A 145 -4.03 0.94 12.93
C VAL A 145 -4.31 2.44 12.94
N GLU A 146 -4.53 3.00 14.10
CA GLU A 146 -4.66 4.45 14.24
C GLU A 146 -3.29 5.13 14.15
N LEU A 147 -3.25 6.37 13.67
CA LEU A 147 -2.02 7.12 13.52
C LEU A 147 -1.26 7.24 14.87
N GLU A 148 -1.99 7.35 15.97
CA GLU A 148 -1.41 7.40 17.30
C GLU A 148 -0.72 6.08 17.68
N GLN A 149 -1.34 4.94 17.35
CA GLN A 149 -0.73 3.63 17.55
C GLN A 149 0.55 3.47 16.73
N LEU A 150 0.60 4.05 15.52
CA LEU A 150 1.79 4.01 14.68
C LEU A 150 3.01 4.62 15.37
N ARG A 151 2.82 5.65 16.21
CA ARG A 151 3.89 6.29 17.00
C ARG A 151 4.46 5.37 18.09
N THR A 152 3.69 4.39 18.52
CA THR A 152 4.09 3.43 19.58
C THR A 152 4.70 2.16 19.01
N ILE A 153 4.67 1.96 17.69
CA ILE A 153 5.24 0.78 17.05
C ILE A 153 6.75 0.84 17.12
N ALA A 154 7.32 -0.09 17.88
CA ALA A 154 8.75 -0.23 18.15
C ALA A 154 9.16 -1.70 18.01
N PRO A 155 10.44 -2.02 17.96
CA PRO A 155 10.90 -3.41 18.03
C PRO A 155 10.27 -4.15 19.21
N GLY A 156 9.72 -5.34 18.93
CA GLY A 156 8.96 -6.15 19.89
C GLY A 156 7.43 -6.06 19.72
N TYR A 157 6.90 -5.04 19.07
CA TYR A 157 5.47 -4.96 18.77
C TYR A 157 5.04 -6.13 17.86
N VAL A 158 3.87 -6.73 18.11
CA VAL A 158 3.36 -7.88 17.36
C VAL A 158 2.11 -7.51 16.59
N PHE A 159 2.14 -7.72 15.27
CA PHE A 159 0.97 -7.64 14.40
C PHE A 159 0.35 -9.03 14.27
N PRO A 160 -0.86 -9.26 14.79
CA PRO A 160 -1.55 -10.53 14.57
C PRO A 160 -1.93 -10.68 13.10
N LEU A 161 -1.61 -11.83 12.51
CA LEU A 161 -1.94 -12.10 11.11
C LEU A 161 -3.37 -12.62 10.94
N GLY A 162 -3.97 -13.16 12.01
CA GLY A 162 -5.30 -13.81 11.99
C GLY A 162 -5.32 -15.14 11.23
N ARG A 163 -4.18 -15.58 10.72
CA ARG A 163 -3.95 -16.85 10.00
C ARG A 163 -2.50 -17.29 10.15
N SER A 164 -2.21 -18.55 9.81
CA SER A 164 -0.85 -19.03 9.79
C SER A 164 -0.01 -18.31 8.72
N PRO A 165 1.27 -18.01 8.97
CA PRO A 165 2.17 -17.52 7.92
C PRO A 165 2.31 -18.46 6.72
N ASN A 166 2.01 -19.77 6.91
CA ASN A 166 2.07 -20.79 5.86
C ASN A 166 0.75 -20.94 5.08
N ASP A 167 -0.31 -20.23 5.48
CA ASP A 167 -1.56 -20.21 4.71
C ASP A 167 -1.38 -19.48 3.38
N PRO A 168 -2.28 -19.73 2.40
CA PRO A 168 -2.21 -19.04 1.12
C PRO A 168 -2.16 -17.51 1.28
N VAL A 169 -1.24 -16.87 0.56
CA VAL A 169 -1.06 -15.42 0.54
C VAL A 169 -2.04 -14.76 -0.40
N ASP A 170 -2.42 -13.52 -0.10
CA ASP A 170 -3.17 -12.71 -1.04
C ASP A 170 -2.21 -12.02 -2.01
N ILE A 171 -2.51 -12.09 -3.31
CA ILE A 171 -1.75 -11.42 -4.37
C ILE A 171 -2.43 -10.09 -4.66
N VAL A 172 -1.68 -9.02 -4.47
CA VAL A 172 -2.21 -7.65 -4.50
C VAL A 172 -1.43 -6.82 -5.50
N ALA A 173 -2.14 -6.20 -6.45
CA ALA A 173 -1.60 -5.22 -7.40
C ALA A 173 -2.17 -3.84 -7.08
N ASN A 174 -1.32 -2.83 -6.88
CA ASN A 174 -1.74 -1.45 -6.60
C ASN A 174 -2.81 -1.34 -5.50
N GLY A 175 -2.67 -2.12 -4.43
CA GLY A 175 -3.61 -2.14 -3.30
C GLY A 175 -4.88 -2.96 -3.50
N ARG A 176 -5.13 -3.49 -4.72
CA ARG A 176 -6.26 -4.35 -5.04
C ARG A 176 -5.84 -5.81 -5.06
N ARG A 177 -6.58 -6.65 -4.33
CA ARG A 177 -6.36 -8.10 -4.37
C ARG A 177 -6.83 -8.66 -5.71
N ILE A 178 -5.90 -9.26 -6.46
CA ILE A 178 -6.14 -9.85 -7.78
C ILE A 178 -6.15 -11.38 -7.75
N GLY A 179 -5.71 -12.00 -6.66
CA GLY A 179 -5.66 -13.46 -6.58
C GLY A 179 -5.21 -13.97 -5.22
N ARG A 180 -4.98 -15.27 -5.19
CA ARG A 180 -4.35 -16.01 -4.08
C ARG A 180 -3.29 -16.95 -4.59
N GLY A 181 -2.23 -17.13 -3.80
CA GLY A 181 -1.16 -18.07 -4.08
C GLY A 181 -0.70 -18.79 -2.83
N GLU A 182 0.04 -19.85 -3.01
CA GLU A 182 0.72 -20.58 -1.94
C GLU A 182 2.23 -20.49 -2.12
N ILE A 183 2.95 -20.41 -1.01
CA ILE A 183 4.41 -20.41 -1.02
C ILE A 183 4.88 -21.82 -1.25
N VAL A 184 5.67 -22.02 -2.31
CA VAL A 184 6.17 -23.33 -2.74
C VAL A 184 7.68 -23.31 -2.92
N ARG A 185 8.31 -24.48 -2.76
CA ARG A 185 9.74 -24.62 -3.05
C ARG A 185 9.97 -24.72 -4.56
N VAL A 186 10.94 -23.95 -5.06
CA VAL A 186 11.35 -23.94 -6.47
C VAL A 186 12.87 -24.04 -6.51
N GLY A 187 13.40 -25.23 -6.84
CA GLY A 187 14.82 -25.48 -6.72
C GLY A 187 15.32 -25.26 -5.29
N ASP A 188 16.32 -24.40 -5.14
CA ASP A 188 16.91 -24.04 -3.83
C ASP A 188 16.20 -22.85 -3.14
N GLY A 189 15.27 -22.18 -3.82
CA GLY A 189 14.52 -21.02 -3.30
C GLY A 189 13.05 -21.31 -3.09
N LEU A 190 12.30 -20.22 -2.88
CA LEU A 190 10.85 -20.22 -2.74
C LEU A 190 10.22 -19.35 -3.83
N GLY A 191 9.00 -19.71 -4.21
CA GLY A 191 8.15 -18.94 -5.11
C GLY A 191 6.71 -18.91 -4.63
N VAL A 192 5.86 -18.21 -5.34
CA VAL A 192 4.42 -18.15 -5.06
C VAL A 192 3.67 -18.76 -6.22
N ARG A 193 3.05 -19.94 -6.01
CA ARG A 193 2.22 -20.63 -6.99
C ARG A 193 0.80 -20.05 -6.97
N LEU A 194 0.28 -19.69 -8.14
CA LEU A 194 -1.07 -19.15 -8.29
C LEU A 194 -2.12 -20.24 -8.04
N ILE A 195 -2.95 -20.06 -7.00
CA ILE A 195 -4.11 -20.93 -6.71
C ILE A 195 -5.34 -20.40 -7.45
N ARG A 196 -5.53 -19.09 -7.46
CA ARG A 196 -6.69 -18.46 -8.05
C ARG A 196 -6.39 -17.00 -8.41
N LEU A 197 -6.79 -16.62 -9.62
CA LEU A 197 -6.95 -15.23 -10.02
C LEU A 197 -8.43 -14.88 -9.92
N PHE A 198 -8.75 -13.66 -9.55
CA PHE A 198 -10.12 -13.17 -9.47
C PHE A 198 -10.44 -12.47 -10.79
N ASP A 199 -11.42 -12.98 -11.51
CA ASP A 199 -11.99 -12.28 -12.64
C ASP A 199 -12.70 -11.03 -12.14
N HIS A 200 -12.27 -9.91 -12.63
CA HIS A 200 -12.92 -8.63 -12.43
C HIS A 200 -13.55 -8.23 -13.77
N GLY A 201 -14.73 -8.85 -14.04
CA GLY A 201 -15.62 -8.38 -15.09
C GLY A 201 -16.17 -6.99 -14.76
#